data_139ce4e49b290e4c6efad519f9086758
#
_entry.id   139ce4e49b290e4c6efad519f9086758
#
_cell.length_a   1.000
_cell.length_b   1.000
_cell.length_c   1.000
_cell.angle_alpha   90.00
_cell.angle_beta   90.00
_cell.angle_gamma   90.00
#
_symmetry.space_group_name_H-M   'P 1'
#
loop_
_entity.id
_entity.type
_entity.pdbx_description
1 polymer ?
#
loop_
_entity_poly.entity_id
_entity_poly.type
_entity_poly.pdbx_seq_one_letter_code
_entity_poly.pdbx_strand_id
1 'polypeptide(L)'
;MRKSILILLTIIGVCTACQRNEIYNEFHSFSTDGWHQDSILLYNVDITDSLAKYDILITLRHNNTYQYQNLWMFVDEWYGGLLLNRDTIECDLADAYGRWFGAGVSTFELPLLYTTSHPFAQTGEYVFTIQQGMRTEYLRGITNVGLQVIKHNGKE
;
A
#
# COMPACT_ATOMS: atom_id res chain seq x y z
N MET A 1 21.36 43.20 1.25
CA MET A 1 19.89 42.90 1.23
C MET A 1 19.43 42.26 -0.09
N ARG A 2 19.76 42.81 -1.29
CA ARG A 2 19.34 42.19 -2.58
C ARG A 2 19.86 40.78 -2.82
N LYS A 3 21.10 40.45 -2.42
CA LYS A 3 21.67 39.09 -2.53
C LYS A 3 21.04 38.07 -1.61
N SER A 4 20.64 38.49 -0.39
CA SER A 4 19.97 37.61 0.58
C SER A 4 18.54 37.28 0.17
N ILE A 5 17.84 38.19 -0.51
CA ILE A 5 16.50 37.98 -1.05
C ILE A 5 16.55 37.00 -2.22
N LEU A 6 17.58 37.10 -3.07
CA LEU A 6 17.78 36.16 -4.20
C LEU A 6 18.07 34.73 -3.73
N ILE A 7 18.84 34.56 -2.65
CA ILE A 7 19.12 33.23 -2.07
C ILE A 7 17.86 32.65 -1.42
N LEU A 8 17.05 33.48 -0.76
CA LEU A 8 15.78 33.02 -0.17
C LEU A 8 14.77 32.58 -1.24
N LEU A 9 14.70 33.29 -2.38
CA LEU A 9 13.82 32.91 -3.50
C LEU A 9 14.23 31.60 -4.17
N THR A 10 15.55 31.30 -4.26
CA THR A 10 16.05 30.04 -4.82
C THR A 10 15.77 28.85 -3.92
N ILE A 11 15.75 29.01 -2.59
CA ILE A 11 15.44 27.93 -1.64
C ILE A 11 13.95 27.53 -1.69
N ILE A 12 13.06 28.49 -1.92
CA ILE A 12 11.59 28.23 -2.02
C ILE A 12 11.25 27.44 -3.30
N GLY A 13 12.03 27.60 -4.38
CA GLY A 13 11.78 26.92 -5.65
C GLY A 13 12.12 25.42 -5.68
N VAL A 14 12.88 24.90 -4.71
CA VAL A 14 13.35 23.49 -4.71
C VAL A 14 12.35 22.56 -4.01
N CYS A 15 11.42 23.07 -3.24
CA CYS A 15 10.45 22.25 -2.48
C CYS A 15 9.25 21.73 -3.29
N THR A 16 9.12 22.08 -4.58
CA THR A 16 7.94 21.69 -5.39
C THR A 16 8.16 20.47 -6.30
N ALA A 17 9.29 19.78 -6.22
CA ALA A 17 9.70 18.75 -7.18
C ALA A 17 9.37 17.30 -6.78
N CYS A 18 8.53 17.06 -5.77
CA CYS A 18 8.07 15.71 -5.40
C CYS A 18 6.55 15.60 -5.54
N GLN A 19 6.00 15.85 -6.74
CA GLN A 19 4.69 15.31 -7.05
C GLN A 19 4.87 13.83 -7.43
N ARG A 20 4.79 12.94 -6.44
CA ARG A 20 4.37 11.57 -6.70
C ARG A 20 2.97 11.70 -7.28
N ASN A 21 2.70 11.08 -8.43
CA ASN A 21 1.35 10.97 -8.99
C ASN A 21 0.48 10.02 -8.16
N GLU A 22 0.64 10.07 -6.85
CA GLU A 22 -0.09 9.31 -5.86
C GLU A 22 -1.49 9.92 -5.72
N ILE A 23 -2.50 9.12 -5.97
CA ILE A 23 -3.90 9.53 -5.87
C ILE A 23 -4.56 9.01 -4.59
N TYR A 24 -3.98 7.95 -3.98
CA TYR A 24 -4.49 7.32 -2.79
C TYR A 24 -3.36 6.72 -1.96
N ASN A 25 -3.42 6.89 -0.65
CA ASN A 25 -2.48 6.26 0.29
C ASN A 25 -3.09 6.23 1.69
N GLU A 26 -3.56 5.08 2.11
CA GLU A 26 -4.19 4.89 3.41
C GLU A 26 -3.69 3.62 4.10
N PHE A 27 -3.59 3.66 5.43
CA PHE A 27 -3.13 2.57 6.27
C PHE A 27 -4.17 2.25 7.35
N HIS A 28 -4.47 0.96 7.50
CA HIS A 28 -5.11 0.41 8.68
C HIS A 28 -4.05 -0.01 9.69
N SER A 29 -4.27 0.35 10.96
CA SER A 29 -3.37 0.01 12.08
C SER A 29 -4.05 -0.98 13.01
N PHE A 30 -3.27 -1.89 13.58
CA PHE A 30 -3.74 -2.91 14.50
C PHE A 30 -3.21 -2.67 15.91
N SER A 31 -3.98 -3.14 16.89
CA SER A 31 -3.55 -3.19 18.29
C SER A 31 -2.41 -4.22 18.48
N THR A 32 -1.90 -4.33 19.70
CA THR A 32 -0.89 -5.34 20.06
C THR A 32 -1.37 -6.78 19.90
N ASP A 33 -2.69 -7.02 19.86
CA ASP A 33 -3.26 -8.34 19.61
C ASP A 33 -3.07 -8.78 18.15
N GLY A 34 -2.88 -7.82 17.24
CA GLY A 34 -2.63 -8.04 15.82
C GLY A 34 -3.88 -7.98 14.95
N TRP A 35 -3.76 -8.47 13.73
CA TRP A 35 -4.82 -8.44 12.73
C TRP A 35 -5.71 -9.68 12.85
N HIS A 36 -6.98 -9.48 13.25
CA HIS A 36 -7.97 -10.56 13.39
C HIS A 36 -8.39 -11.13 12.02
N GLN A 37 -8.59 -12.45 11.94
CA GLN A 37 -8.94 -13.14 10.68
C GLN A 37 -10.22 -12.63 10.01
N ASP A 38 -11.22 -12.20 10.80
CA ASP A 38 -12.50 -11.69 10.30
C ASP A 38 -12.46 -10.17 10.02
N SER A 39 -11.34 -9.50 10.28
CA SER A 39 -11.19 -8.08 10.00
C SER A 39 -10.89 -7.84 8.53
N ILE A 40 -11.89 -7.40 7.80
CA ILE A 40 -11.78 -6.97 6.40
C ILE A 40 -11.40 -5.49 6.39
N LEU A 41 -10.27 -5.16 5.76
CA LEU A 41 -9.81 -3.80 5.57
C LEU A 41 -10.45 -3.24 4.31
N LEU A 42 -11.02 -2.04 4.40
CA LEU A 42 -11.67 -1.37 3.27
C LEU A 42 -10.87 -0.13 2.88
N TYR A 43 -10.65 0.04 1.58
CA TYR A 43 -9.95 1.17 0.98
C TYR A 43 -10.81 1.74 -0.12
N ASN A 44 -11.33 2.98 0.07
CA ASN A 44 -12.20 3.64 -0.89
C ASN A 44 -11.36 4.55 -1.79
N VAL A 45 -11.15 4.14 -3.02
CA VAL A 45 -10.28 4.82 -4.00
C VAL A 45 -11.12 5.56 -5.02
N ASP A 46 -11.03 6.87 -5.06
CA ASP A 46 -11.74 7.68 -6.08
C ASP A 46 -10.89 7.85 -7.33
N ILE A 47 -11.36 7.26 -8.44
CA ILE A 47 -10.72 7.34 -9.75
C ILE A 47 -11.34 8.47 -10.56
N THR A 48 -10.57 9.52 -10.78
CA THR A 48 -11.01 10.72 -11.54
C THR A 48 -10.61 10.69 -13.02
N ASP A 49 -9.70 9.80 -13.42
CA ASP A 49 -9.21 9.67 -14.80
C ASP A 49 -9.14 8.20 -15.21
N SER A 50 -10.16 7.70 -15.90
CA SER A 50 -10.24 6.31 -16.37
C SER A 50 -9.42 6.04 -17.64
N LEU A 51 -8.83 7.05 -18.26
CA LEU A 51 -7.93 6.87 -19.41
C LEU A 51 -6.49 6.60 -18.95
N ALA A 52 -6.16 6.98 -17.74
CA ALA A 52 -4.87 6.69 -17.14
C ALA A 52 -4.78 5.22 -16.70
N LYS A 53 -3.54 4.75 -16.57
CA LYS A 53 -3.24 3.48 -15.89
C LYS A 53 -2.65 3.78 -14.53
N TYR A 54 -2.73 2.79 -13.64
CA TYR A 54 -2.32 2.96 -12.25
C TYR A 54 -1.48 1.79 -11.78
N ASP A 55 -0.54 2.08 -10.90
CA ASP A 55 0.18 1.08 -10.12
C ASP A 55 -0.45 1.00 -8.73
N ILE A 56 -0.75 -0.20 -8.28
CA ILE A 56 -1.35 -0.45 -6.98
C ILE A 56 -0.34 -1.22 -6.14
N LEU A 57 -0.01 -0.64 -4.97
CA LEU A 57 0.91 -1.23 -4.01
C LEU A 57 0.18 -1.55 -2.72
N ILE A 58 0.54 -2.68 -2.14
CA ILE A 58 0.14 -3.05 -0.78
C ILE A 58 1.39 -2.93 0.09
N THR A 59 1.34 -2.12 1.14
CA THR A 59 2.47 -1.94 2.05
C THR A 59 2.17 -2.61 3.37
N LEU A 60 3.02 -3.55 3.75
CA LEU A 60 2.94 -4.27 5.02
C LEU A 60 3.94 -3.67 6.01
N ARG A 61 3.49 -3.46 7.25
CA ARG A 61 4.38 -3.15 8.37
C ARG A 61 4.24 -4.24 9.42
N HIS A 62 5.38 -4.79 9.83
CA HIS A 62 5.43 -5.81 10.86
C HIS A 62 6.62 -5.60 11.78
N ASN A 63 6.62 -6.24 12.94
CA ASN A 63 7.73 -6.23 13.88
C ASN A 63 8.26 -7.66 14.14
N ASN A 64 9.28 -7.77 14.99
CA ASN A 64 9.94 -9.05 15.31
C ASN A 64 9.06 -10.07 16.05
N THR A 65 7.82 -9.71 16.43
CA THR A 65 6.89 -10.66 17.07
C THR A 65 6.06 -11.44 16.05
N TYR A 66 6.14 -11.09 14.77
CA TYR A 66 5.52 -11.88 13.71
C TYR A 66 6.20 -13.25 13.60
N GLN A 67 5.40 -14.32 13.51
CA GLN A 67 5.89 -15.68 13.70
C GLN A 67 6.10 -16.46 12.39
N TYR A 68 5.75 -15.87 11.24
CA TYR A 68 5.80 -16.54 9.95
C TYR A 68 6.76 -15.81 9.00
N GLN A 69 7.26 -16.53 7.99
CA GLN A 69 8.11 -15.95 6.93
C GLN A 69 7.31 -15.37 5.77
N ASN A 70 6.01 -15.69 5.69
CA ASN A 70 5.10 -15.26 4.65
C ASN A 70 3.77 -14.75 5.23
N LEU A 71 2.98 -14.10 4.39
CA LEU A 71 1.62 -13.69 4.68
C LEU A 71 0.73 -13.94 3.46
N TRP A 72 -0.31 -14.72 3.64
CA TRP A 72 -1.36 -14.88 2.65
C TRP A 72 -2.44 -13.85 2.87
N MET A 73 -2.92 -13.23 1.78
CA MET A 73 -4.00 -12.26 1.81
C MET A 73 -4.98 -12.50 0.67
N PHE A 74 -6.25 -12.24 0.94
CA PHE A 74 -7.29 -12.12 -0.08
C PHE A 74 -7.45 -10.65 -0.42
N VAL A 75 -7.46 -10.31 -1.70
CA VAL A 75 -7.62 -8.95 -2.20
C VAL A 75 -8.77 -8.94 -3.19
N ASP A 76 -9.81 -8.18 -2.86
CA ASP A 76 -10.97 -8.02 -3.74
C ASP A 76 -11.03 -6.58 -4.25
N GLU A 77 -11.47 -6.42 -5.49
CA GLU A 77 -11.77 -5.14 -6.12
C GLU A 77 -13.26 -5.07 -6.44
N TRP A 78 -13.90 -3.99 -6.02
CA TRP A 78 -15.34 -3.76 -6.16
C TRP A 78 -15.60 -2.42 -6.84
N TYR A 79 -16.68 -2.36 -7.64
CA TYR A 79 -17.23 -1.12 -8.18
C TYR A 79 -18.76 -1.18 -8.20
N GLY A 80 -19.42 -0.13 -7.69
CA GLY A 80 -20.88 -0.06 -7.65
C GLY A 80 -21.54 -1.25 -6.92
N GLY A 81 -20.87 -1.88 -5.96
CA GLY A 81 -21.34 -3.05 -5.24
C GLY A 81 -21.12 -4.38 -5.98
N LEU A 82 -20.50 -4.37 -7.17
CA LEU A 82 -20.15 -5.56 -7.93
C LEU A 82 -18.69 -5.95 -7.68
N LEU A 83 -18.45 -7.22 -7.42
CA LEU A 83 -17.09 -7.78 -7.35
C LEU A 83 -16.52 -7.85 -8.78
N LEU A 84 -15.44 -7.12 -9.02
CA LEU A 84 -14.74 -7.09 -10.31
C LEU A 84 -13.61 -8.12 -10.36
N ASN A 85 -12.84 -8.22 -9.28
CA ASN A 85 -11.70 -9.14 -9.18
C ASN A 85 -11.58 -9.70 -7.76
N ARG A 86 -11.05 -10.91 -7.64
CA ARG A 86 -10.69 -11.57 -6.39
C ARG A 86 -9.40 -12.32 -6.56
N ASP A 87 -8.39 -11.92 -5.81
CA ASP A 87 -7.07 -12.53 -5.81
C ASP A 87 -6.70 -13.10 -4.45
N THR A 88 -5.87 -14.14 -4.49
CA THR A 88 -5.18 -14.67 -3.32
C THR A 88 -3.69 -14.49 -3.56
N ILE A 89 -3.04 -13.68 -2.74
CA ILE A 89 -1.63 -13.35 -2.88
C ILE A 89 -0.82 -13.86 -1.69
N GLU A 90 0.37 -14.37 -1.98
CA GLU A 90 1.38 -14.70 -0.97
C GLU A 90 2.47 -13.64 -0.99
N CYS A 91 2.82 -13.14 0.19
CA CYS A 91 3.87 -12.17 0.38
C CYS A 91 4.97 -12.79 1.24
N ASP A 92 6.16 -12.96 0.69
CA ASP A 92 7.33 -13.33 1.47
C ASP A 92 7.81 -12.15 2.30
N LEU A 93 7.88 -12.31 3.62
CA LEU A 93 8.32 -11.29 4.57
C LEU A 93 9.75 -11.52 5.06
N ALA A 94 10.26 -12.75 4.92
CA ALA A 94 11.62 -13.11 5.29
C ALA A 94 12.25 -14.08 4.30
N ASP A 95 13.58 -14.11 4.27
CA ASP A 95 14.32 -15.09 3.51
C ASP A 95 14.37 -16.47 4.22
N ALA A 96 14.97 -17.46 3.57
CA ALA A 96 15.11 -18.83 4.10
C ALA A 96 15.93 -18.90 5.40
N TYR A 97 16.66 -17.85 5.76
CA TYR A 97 17.45 -17.75 6.99
C TYR A 97 16.71 -16.96 8.09
N GLY A 98 15.48 -16.53 7.85
CA GLY A 98 14.67 -15.74 8.77
C GLY A 98 15.05 -14.26 8.84
N ARG A 99 15.77 -13.74 7.86
CA ARG A 99 16.07 -12.30 7.78
C ARG A 99 14.91 -11.59 7.13
N TRP A 100 14.37 -10.59 7.82
CA TRP A 100 13.24 -9.82 7.33
C TRP A 100 13.58 -9.03 6.06
N PHE A 101 12.65 -9.05 5.12
CA PHE A 101 12.66 -8.13 3.98
C PHE A 101 12.12 -6.75 4.41
N GLY A 102 12.35 -5.75 3.54
CA GLY A 102 11.91 -4.40 3.79
C GLY A 102 12.90 -3.56 4.58
N ALA A 103 12.51 -2.32 4.85
CA ALA A 103 13.34 -1.34 5.55
C ALA A 103 12.87 -1.18 7.00
N GLY A 104 13.83 -1.17 7.93
CA GLY A 104 13.52 -0.95 9.36
C GLY A 104 14.51 -1.61 10.29
N VAL A 105 14.31 -1.42 11.60
CA VAL A 105 15.12 -2.01 12.67
C VAL A 105 14.25 -2.80 13.65
N SER A 106 13.18 -2.21 14.16
CA SER A 106 12.22 -2.84 15.07
C SER A 106 10.86 -3.05 14.42
N THR A 107 10.53 -2.22 13.46
CA THR A 107 9.37 -2.35 12.58
C THR A 107 9.89 -2.32 11.16
N PHE A 108 9.50 -3.28 10.36
CA PHE A 108 9.91 -3.43 8.97
C PHE A 108 8.75 -3.03 8.08
N GLU A 109 9.04 -2.20 7.08
CA GLU A 109 8.09 -1.77 6.06
C GLU A 109 8.45 -2.42 4.74
N LEU A 110 7.51 -3.13 4.15
CA LEU A 110 7.66 -3.83 2.88
C LEU A 110 6.57 -3.38 1.90
N PRO A 111 6.87 -2.50 0.94
CA PRO A 111 5.97 -2.21 -0.17
C PRO A 111 6.02 -3.35 -1.20
N LEU A 112 4.85 -3.83 -1.57
CA LEU A 112 4.63 -4.91 -2.55
C LEU A 112 3.87 -4.33 -3.74
N LEU A 113 4.41 -4.46 -4.94
CA LEU A 113 3.68 -4.11 -6.15
C LEU A 113 2.61 -5.19 -6.39
N TYR A 114 1.34 -4.86 -6.11
CA TYR A 114 0.22 -5.76 -6.32
C TYR A 114 -0.11 -5.89 -7.81
N THR A 115 -0.25 -4.75 -8.49
CA THR A 115 -0.45 -4.73 -9.95
C THR A 115 0.13 -3.46 -10.55
N THR A 116 0.58 -3.55 -11.80
CA THR A 116 1.11 -2.42 -12.57
C THR A 116 0.27 -2.16 -13.80
N SER A 117 0.22 -0.89 -14.22
CA SER A 117 -0.54 -0.47 -15.40
C SER A 117 -2.01 -0.89 -15.38
N HIS A 118 -2.61 -0.97 -14.17
CA HIS A 118 -4.00 -1.37 -13.98
C HIS A 118 -4.96 -0.35 -14.62
N PRO A 119 -5.85 -0.75 -15.52
CA PRO A 119 -6.87 0.12 -16.10
C PRO A 119 -8.13 0.09 -15.23
N PHE A 120 -8.69 1.24 -14.92
CA PHE A 120 -10.04 1.32 -14.37
C PHE A 120 -11.03 1.59 -15.50
N ALA A 121 -12.11 0.81 -15.60
CA ALA A 121 -13.06 0.87 -16.72
C ALA A 121 -13.81 2.22 -16.80
N GLN A 122 -14.02 2.89 -15.67
CA GLN A 122 -14.72 4.16 -15.58
C GLN A 122 -14.28 4.95 -14.35
N THR A 123 -14.63 6.22 -14.30
CA THR A 123 -14.40 7.07 -13.12
C THR A 123 -15.39 6.76 -12.02
N GLY A 124 -15.03 7.03 -10.77
CA GLY A 124 -15.86 6.83 -9.58
C GLY A 124 -15.12 6.10 -8.47
N GLU A 125 -15.87 5.76 -7.44
CA GLU A 125 -15.34 5.10 -6.25
C GLU A 125 -15.20 3.58 -6.47
N TYR A 126 -13.97 3.10 -6.37
CA TYR A 126 -13.61 1.69 -6.27
C TYR A 126 -13.32 1.33 -4.82
N VAL A 127 -13.77 0.16 -4.39
CA VAL A 127 -13.49 -0.34 -3.06
C VAL A 127 -12.55 -1.54 -3.17
N PHE A 128 -11.37 -1.42 -2.58
CA PHE A 128 -10.50 -2.58 -2.37
C PHE A 128 -10.72 -3.12 -0.98
N THR A 129 -10.83 -4.44 -0.86
CA THR A 129 -10.85 -5.09 0.44
C THR A 129 -9.67 -6.02 0.59
N ILE A 130 -9.02 -5.99 1.76
CA ILE A 130 -7.91 -6.87 2.08
C ILE A 130 -8.24 -7.63 3.37
N GLN A 131 -8.11 -8.95 3.32
CA GLN A 131 -8.30 -9.83 4.47
C GLN A 131 -7.12 -10.79 4.59
N GLN A 132 -6.67 -11.07 5.81
CA GLN A 132 -5.63 -12.06 6.03
C GLN A 132 -6.12 -13.48 5.70
N GLY A 133 -5.29 -14.28 5.04
CA GLY A 133 -5.57 -15.66 4.62
C GLY A 133 -4.83 -16.72 5.43
N MET A 134 -4.26 -16.35 6.59
CA MET A 134 -3.56 -17.28 7.46
C MET A 134 -4.53 -18.10 8.30
N ARG A 135 -4.07 -19.24 8.84
CA ARG A 135 -4.91 -20.15 9.65
C ARG A 135 -5.01 -19.75 11.13
N THR A 136 -4.45 -18.61 11.50
CA THR A 136 -4.45 -18.13 12.88
C THR A 136 -5.49 -17.02 13.06
N GLU A 137 -6.16 -17.02 14.21
CA GLU A 137 -7.20 -16.05 14.51
C GLU A 137 -6.67 -14.61 14.57
N TYR A 138 -5.51 -14.42 15.21
CA TYR A 138 -4.84 -13.13 15.33
C TYR A 138 -3.41 -13.21 14.78
N LEU A 139 -3.09 -12.34 13.84
CA LEU A 139 -1.74 -12.17 13.33
C LEU A 139 -0.99 -11.12 14.15
N ARG A 140 -0.41 -11.57 15.27
CA ARG A 140 0.46 -10.73 16.09
C ARG A 140 1.70 -10.34 15.30
N GLY A 141 2.13 -9.10 15.49
CA GLY A 141 3.32 -8.59 14.82
C GLY A 141 3.06 -7.88 13.49
N ILE A 142 1.93 -8.11 12.82
CA ILE A 142 1.47 -7.22 11.76
C ILE A 142 0.92 -5.97 12.42
N THR A 143 1.53 -4.81 12.13
CA THR A 143 1.17 -3.53 12.77
C THR A 143 0.32 -2.66 11.88
N ASN A 144 0.56 -2.68 10.57
CA ASN A 144 -0.20 -1.91 9.59
C ASN A 144 -0.29 -2.65 8.27
N VAL A 145 -1.39 -2.40 7.57
CA VAL A 145 -1.55 -2.74 6.15
C VAL A 145 -2.02 -1.50 5.43
N GLY A 146 -1.34 -1.12 4.36
CA GLY A 146 -1.65 0.05 3.55
C GLY A 146 -1.95 -0.31 2.11
N LEU A 147 -2.81 0.49 1.47
CA LEU A 147 -3.02 0.49 0.03
C LEU A 147 -2.61 1.83 -0.53
N GLN A 148 -1.80 1.80 -1.59
CA GLN A 148 -1.36 2.99 -2.31
C GLN A 148 -1.71 2.83 -3.79
N VAL A 149 -2.27 3.88 -4.39
CA VAL A 149 -2.56 3.93 -5.82
C VAL A 149 -1.83 5.11 -6.43
N ILE A 150 -1.03 4.84 -7.44
CA ILE A 150 -0.16 5.82 -8.10
C ILE A 150 -0.49 5.82 -9.59
N LYS A 151 -0.67 6.99 -10.18
CA LYS A 151 -0.84 7.11 -11.62
C LYS A 151 0.43 6.62 -12.32
N HIS A 152 0.28 5.60 -13.17
CA HIS A 152 1.41 4.99 -13.87
C HIS A 152 2.05 6.00 -14.84
N ASN A 153 3.33 6.24 -14.66
CA ASN A 153 4.12 7.04 -15.58
C ASN A 153 4.80 6.07 -16.55
N GLY A 154 4.28 5.96 -17.77
CA GLY A 154 4.84 5.12 -18.82
C GLY A 154 6.28 5.55 -19.24
N LYS A 155 7.23 5.45 -18.31
CA LYS A 155 8.65 5.43 -18.62
C LYS A 155 9.07 3.96 -18.58
N GLU A 156 9.05 3.34 -19.77
CA GLU A 156 9.87 2.16 -20.05
C GLU A 156 11.35 2.50 -19.85
#